data_ab278a6819dbeacf4ec0e6f1478dd4c6
#
_entry.id   ab278a6819dbeacf4ec0e6f1478dd4c6
#
_cell.length_a   1.000
_cell.length_b   1.000
_cell.length_c   1.000
_cell.angle_alpha   90.00
_cell.angle_beta   90.00
_cell.angle_gamma   90.00
#
_symmetry.space_group_name_H-M   'P 1'
#
loop_
_entity.id
_entity.type
_entity.pdbx_description
1 polymer ?
#
loop_
_entity_poly.entity_id
_entity_poly.type
_entity_poly.pdbx_seq_one_letter_code
_entity_poly.pdbx_strand_id
1 'polypeptide(L)'
;MSSPTSSETVELLRQRLAVLPMARISIEDESHRHAGHAGAKDGGHYKLDIVSSAFVGKNTVARHRLIYDAAGDLMRGRIHALSIRAFTPDEV
;
A
#
# COMPACT_ATOMS: atom_id res chain seq x y z
N MET A 1 -6.43 -4.47 -24.89
CA MET A 1 -5.57 -4.13 -23.75
C MET A 1 -6.06 -4.82 -22.50
N SER A 2 -5.19 -5.46 -21.79
CA SER A 2 -5.57 -6.20 -20.60
C SER A 2 -5.78 -5.27 -19.41
N SER A 3 -6.58 -5.73 -18.46
CA SER A 3 -6.75 -5.02 -17.19
C SER A 3 -5.44 -5.03 -16.40
N PRO A 4 -5.23 -4.04 -15.52
CA PRO A 4 -4.06 -4.07 -14.64
C PRO A 4 -4.07 -5.32 -13.78
N THR A 5 -2.92 -5.95 -13.65
CA THR A 5 -2.78 -7.13 -12.79
C THR A 5 -2.44 -6.70 -11.37
N SER A 6 -2.61 -7.62 -10.41
CA SER A 6 -2.18 -7.38 -9.04
C SER A 6 -0.68 -7.13 -8.98
N SER A 7 0.10 -7.81 -9.80
CA SER A 7 1.55 -7.59 -9.86
C SER A 7 1.89 -6.17 -10.27
N GLU A 8 1.18 -5.64 -11.25
CA GLU A 8 1.39 -4.27 -11.70
C GLU A 8 1.03 -3.28 -10.60
N THR A 9 -0.07 -3.53 -9.90
CA THR A 9 -0.49 -2.66 -8.81
C THR A 9 0.53 -2.65 -7.68
N VAL A 10 1.03 -3.82 -7.30
CA VAL A 10 2.06 -3.94 -6.27
C VAL A 10 3.30 -3.15 -6.68
N GLU A 11 3.74 -3.29 -7.92
CA GLU A 11 4.93 -2.59 -8.38
C GLU A 11 4.73 -1.08 -8.41
N LEU A 12 3.56 -0.62 -8.86
CA LEU A 12 3.24 0.81 -8.88
C LEU A 12 3.22 1.37 -7.46
N LEU A 13 2.60 0.65 -6.54
CA LEU A 13 2.54 1.09 -5.14
C LEU A 13 3.95 1.17 -4.55
N ARG A 14 4.78 0.17 -4.82
CA ARG A 14 6.16 0.16 -4.36
C ARG A 14 6.93 1.38 -4.88
N GLN A 15 6.76 1.70 -6.15
CA GLN A 15 7.42 2.85 -6.75
C GLN A 15 6.97 4.17 -6.12
N ARG A 16 5.66 4.28 -5.85
CA ARG A 16 5.12 5.49 -5.21
C ARG A 16 5.67 5.66 -3.80
N LEU A 17 5.79 4.58 -3.05
CA LEU A 17 6.26 4.63 -1.67
C LEU A 17 7.77 4.75 -1.56
N ALA A 18 8.49 4.43 -2.62
CA ALA A 18 9.96 4.52 -2.63
C ALA A 18 10.46 5.96 -2.52
N VAL A 19 9.60 6.96 -2.69
CA VAL A 19 9.98 8.36 -2.48
C VAL A 19 10.23 8.68 -1.01
N LEU A 20 9.73 7.84 -0.10
CA LEU A 20 9.95 8.06 1.32
C LEU A 20 11.38 7.68 1.69
N PRO A 21 12.03 8.46 2.61
CA PRO A 21 13.43 8.22 2.93
C PRO A 21 13.65 6.88 3.63
N MET A 22 14.69 6.18 3.22
CA MET A 22 15.10 4.91 3.79
C MET A 22 13.98 3.87 3.83
N ALA A 23 13.09 3.90 2.83
CA ALA A 23 11.91 3.05 2.85
C ALA A 23 12.27 1.58 2.64
N ARG A 24 11.72 0.72 3.51
CA ARG A 24 11.76 -0.73 3.34
C ARG A 24 10.30 -1.16 3.24
N ILE A 25 9.95 -1.79 2.13
CA ILE A 25 8.56 -1.99 1.75
C ILE A 25 8.30 -3.47 1.51
N SER A 26 7.25 -3.99 2.15
CA SER A 26 6.75 -5.34 1.90
C SER A 26 5.27 -5.23 1.60
N ILE A 27 4.85 -5.71 0.44
CA ILE A 27 3.47 -5.66 0.01
C ILE A 27 2.99 -7.08 -0.29
N GLU A 28 1.90 -7.47 0.37
CA GLU A 28 1.29 -8.78 0.14
C GLU A 28 -0.06 -8.57 -0.52
N ASP A 29 -0.28 -9.26 -1.63
CA ASP A 29 -1.56 -9.23 -2.34
C ASP A 29 -2.48 -10.25 -1.71
N GLU A 30 -3.54 -9.78 -1.09
CA GLU A 30 -4.56 -10.63 -0.46
C GLU A 30 -5.84 -10.70 -1.27
N SER A 31 -5.81 -10.21 -2.50
CA SER A 31 -7.01 -10.17 -3.35
C SER A 31 -7.61 -11.54 -3.57
N HIS A 32 -6.79 -12.58 -3.65
CA HIS A 32 -7.26 -13.93 -3.90
C HIS A 32 -8.14 -14.46 -2.75
N ARG A 33 -8.02 -13.91 -1.55
CA ARG A 33 -8.83 -14.33 -0.41
C ARG A 33 -10.27 -13.87 -0.56
N HIS A 34 -10.52 -12.97 -1.48
CA HIS A 34 -11.84 -12.41 -1.74
C HIS A 34 -12.40 -12.84 -3.09
N ALA A 35 -11.74 -13.78 -3.74
CA ALA A 35 -12.17 -14.29 -5.04
C ALA A 35 -13.58 -14.88 -4.91
N GLY A 36 -14.46 -14.51 -5.83
CA GLY A 36 -15.84 -14.94 -5.80
C GLY A 36 -16.79 -13.98 -5.12
N HIS A 37 -16.30 -13.02 -4.38
CA HIS A 37 -17.13 -11.97 -3.79
C HIS A 37 -17.42 -10.89 -4.82
N ALA A 38 -18.65 -10.37 -4.80
CA ALA A 38 -19.06 -9.38 -5.79
C ALA A 38 -18.14 -8.14 -5.78
N GLY A 39 -17.68 -7.73 -4.62
CA GLY A 39 -16.83 -6.56 -4.50
C GLY A 39 -15.37 -6.77 -4.93
N ALA A 40 -14.96 -8.02 -5.10
CA ALA A 40 -13.55 -8.31 -5.40
C ALA A 40 -13.10 -7.82 -6.77
N LYS A 41 -14.04 -7.65 -7.68
CA LYS A 41 -13.74 -7.19 -9.04
C LYS A 41 -13.42 -5.69 -9.12
N ASP A 42 -13.70 -4.94 -8.06
CA ASP A 42 -13.57 -3.49 -8.07
C ASP A 42 -12.26 -3.01 -7.48
N GLY A 43 -11.24 -3.85 -7.50
CA GLY A 43 -9.93 -3.51 -7.02
C GLY A 43 -9.36 -4.57 -6.11
N GLY A 44 -8.08 -4.44 -5.78
CA GLY A 44 -7.38 -5.42 -4.99
C GLY A 44 -7.35 -5.09 -3.50
N HIS A 45 -7.03 -6.12 -2.71
CA HIS A 45 -6.81 -6.00 -1.28
C HIS A 45 -5.35 -6.30 -1.00
N TYR A 46 -4.66 -5.38 -0.32
CA TYR A 46 -3.22 -5.49 -0.11
C TYR A 46 -2.87 -5.23 1.34
N LYS A 47 -1.81 -5.90 1.78
CA LYS A 47 -1.23 -5.67 3.10
C LYS A 47 0.13 -5.03 2.91
N LEU A 48 0.33 -3.87 3.52
CA LEU A 48 1.57 -3.12 3.42
C LEU A 48 2.26 -3.06 4.76
N ASP A 49 3.50 -3.51 4.81
CA ASP A 49 4.40 -3.26 5.93
C ASP A 49 5.50 -2.34 5.41
N ILE A 50 5.67 -1.20 6.04
CA ILE A 50 6.64 -0.21 5.58
C ILE A 50 7.41 0.39 6.76
N VAL A 51 8.72 0.51 6.59
CA VAL A 51 9.60 1.14 7.55
C VAL A 51 10.21 2.36 6.87
N SER A 52 10.14 3.52 7.51
CA SER A 52 10.74 4.73 6.95
C SER A 52 11.04 5.75 8.04
N SER A 53 12.14 6.47 7.89
CA SER A 53 12.46 7.56 8.80
C SER A 53 11.47 8.71 8.69
N ALA A 54 10.70 8.77 7.60
CA ALA A 54 9.66 9.79 7.44
C ALA A 54 8.58 9.71 8.51
N PHE A 55 8.45 8.56 9.19
CA PHE A 55 7.42 8.35 10.21
C PHE A 55 7.81 8.79 11.61
N VAL A 56 9.06 9.22 11.78
CA VAL A 56 9.54 9.69 13.09
C VAL A 56 8.71 10.87 13.56
N GLY A 57 8.25 10.81 14.80
CA GLY A 57 7.45 11.87 15.38
C GLY A 57 6.00 11.92 14.94
N LYS A 58 5.55 10.93 14.16
CA LYS A 58 4.19 10.91 13.65
C LYS A 58 3.38 9.78 14.28
N ASN A 59 2.12 10.08 14.59
CA ASN A 59 1.20 9.05 15.10
C ASN A 59 0.69 8.20 13.92
N THR A 60 -0.11 7.19 14.24
CA THR A 60 -0.63 6.26 13.25
C THR A 60 -1.40 6.95 12.14
N VAL A 61 -2.27 7.88 12.48
CA VAL A 61 -3.08 8.59 11.49
C VAL A 61 -2.19 9.38 10.52
N ALA A 62 -1.20 10.09 11.05
CA ALA A 62 -0.31 10.89 10.23
C ALA A 62 0.55 10.02 9.30
N ARG A 63 0.99 8.86 9.80
CA ARG A 63 1.76 7.91 8.99
C ARG A 63 0.93 7.37 7.85
N HIS A 64 -0.32 6.97 8.13
CA HIS A 64 -1.22 6.46 7.09
C HIS A 64 -1.53 7.52 6.06
N ARG A 65 -1.68 8.77 6.50
CA ARG A 65 -1.95 9.88 5.58
C ARG A 65 -0.80 10.09 4.60
N LEU A 66 0.45 9.99 5.07
CA LEU A 66 1.62 10.05 4.18
C LEU A 66 1.57 8.97 3.13
N ILE A 67 1.17 7.76 3.53
CA ILE A 67 1.12 6.62 2.63
C ILE A 67 0.01 6.80 1.60
N TYR A 68 -1.17 7.24 2.02
CA TYR A 68 -2.26 7.50 1.08
C TYR A 68 -1.91 8.62 0.10
N ASP A 69 -1.23 9.66 0.57
CA ASP A 69 -0.78 10.73 -0.30
C ASP A 69 0.20 10.23 -1.35
N ALA A 70 1.12 9.37 -0.95
CA ALA A 70 2.09 8.79 -1.88
C ALA A 70 1.43 7.84 -2.88
N ALA A 71 0.47 7.04 -2.42
CA ALA A 71 -0.25 6.11 -3.29
C ALA A 71 -1.13 6.85 -4.30
N GLY A 72 -1.67 8.01 -3.90
CA GLY A 72 -2.37 8.88 -4.80
C GLY A 72 -3.55 8.21 -5.49
N ASP A 73 -3.58 8.31 -6.81
CA ASP A 73 -4.68 7.80 -7.62
C ASP A 73 -4.80 6.29 -7.63
N LEU A 74 -3.78 5.56 -7.17
CA LEU A 74 -3.90 4.09 -7.06
C LEU A 74 -5.04 3.69 -6.14
N MET A 75 -5.36 4.53 -5.16
CA MET A 75 -6.45 4.25 -4.21
C MET A 75 -7.83 4.40 -4.83
N ARG A 76 -7.93 4.89 -6.06
CA ARG A 76 -9.21 5.18 -6.69
C ARG A 76 -9.73 4.11 -7.62
N GLY A 77 -9.06 2.98 -7.74
CA GLY A 77 -9.52 1.94 -8.64
C GLY A 77 -8.69 0.69 -8.60
N ARG A 78 -7.38 0.84 -8.41
CA ARG A 78 -6.50 -0.33 -8.37
C ARG A 78 -6.47 -0.97 -6.99
N ILE A 79 -6.63 -0.16 -5.94
CA ILE A 79 -6.57 -0.64 -4.56
C ILE A 79 -7.92 -0.37 -3.91
N HIS A 80 -8.64 -1.44 -3.59
CA HIS A 80 -9.92 -1.35 -2.90
C HIS A 80 -9.71 -1.18 -1.39
N ALA A 81 -8.78 -1.95 -0.85
CA ALA A 81 -8.46 -1.88 0.57
C ALA A 81 -6.96 -2.05 0.78
N LEU A 82 -6.40 -1.27 1.68
CA LEU A 82 -4.98 -1.31 2.02
C LEU A 82 -4.84 -1.37 3.53
N SER A 83 -4.33 -2.50 4.01
CA SER A 83 -4.01 -2.67 5.42
C SER A 83 -2.56 -2.22 5.63
N ILE A 84 -2.35 -1.27 6.54
CA ILE A 84 -1.06 -0.61 6.67
C ILE A 84 -0.45 -0.83 8.04
N ARG A 85 0.82 -1.22 8.07
CA ARG A 85 1.65 -1.22 9.26
C ARG A 85 2.88 -0.38 8.95
N ALA A 86 2.98 0.77 9.60
CA ALA A 86 4.04 1.74 9.33
C ALA A 86 4.91 1.94 10.57
N PHE A 87 6.21 1.79 10.39
CA PHE A 87 7.17 1.83 11.49
C PHE A 87 8.33 2.78 11.17
N THR A 88 8.91 3.35 12.22
CA THR A 88 10.23 3.98 12.10
C THR A 88 11.31 2.90 12.19
N PRO A 89 12.54 3.19 11.74
CA PRO A 89 13.63 2.23 11.88
C PRO A 89 13.88 1.78 13.32
N ASP A 90 13.60 2.65 14.30
CA ASP A 90 13.80 2.32 15.71
C ASP A 90 12.75 1.36 16.25
N GLU A 91 11.63 1.24 15.57
CA GLU A 91 10.51 0.42 16.03
C GLU A 91 10.59 -1.04 15.56
N VAL A 92 11.55 -1.34 14.74
CA VAL A 92 11.69 -2.70 14.20
C VAL A 92 13.02 -3.34 14.57
#